data_0ddf9b358c41c3eca80597374248f296
#
_entry.id   0ddf9b358c41c3eca80597374248f296
#
_cell.length_a   1.000
_cell.length_b   1.000
_cell.length_c   1.000
_cell.angle_alpha   90.00
_cell.angle_beta   90.00
_cell.angle_gamma   90.00
#
_symmetry.space_group_name_H-M   'P 1'
#
loop_
_entity.id
_entity.type
_entity.pdbx_description
1 polymer ?
#
loop_
_entity_poly.entity_id
_entity_poly.type
_entity_poly.pdbx_seq_one_letter_code
_entity_poly.pdbx_strand_id
1 'polypeptide(L)'
;YNLKITPSQIIISGNEAVGIFHGLQTLFQILGNQEYVQNLPCLEIEDYPLLERRGFMLDVSRCKVPKMNTVYSLIDLLAQLHINEFQLYIEHTFAFQKHETVWRDSSPFTAQEIQLIDQYCKERFIELVPNLNSFGHFERWLRHDQYKHLAECPNGFRRENPYILRDHGTTLKPNQESLDFINSLYS
;
A
#
# COMPACT_ATOMS: atom_id res chain seq x y z
N TYR A 1 19.00 6.43 15.12
CA TYR A 1 20.19 5.57 15.20
C TYR A 1 21.47 6.37 15.10
N ASN A 2 22.56 5.75 15.55
CA ASN A 2 23.91 6.20 15.27
C ASN A 2 24.63 5.06 14.54
N LEU A 3 25.26 5.37 13.39
CA LEU A 3 26.11 4.47 12.61
C LEU A 3 27.52 5.02 12.61
N LYS A 4 28.47 4.25 13.15
CA LYS A 4 29.90 4.61 13.16
C LYS A 4 30.74 3.56 12.47
N ILE A 5 31.54 4.01 11.51
CA ILE A 5 32.49 3.19 10.75
C ILE A 5 33.91 3.67 11.06
N THR A 6 34.73 2.75 11.54
CA THR A 6 36.16 2.97 11.85
C THR A 6 37.02 1.95 11.10
N PRO A 7 38.34 2.06 11.08
CA PRO A 7 39.21 1.07 10.42
C PRO A 7 39.09 -0.36 10.97
N SER A 8 38.59 -0.51 12.21
CA SER A 8 38.56 -1.80 12.90
C SER A 8 37.14 -2.36 13.14
N GLN A 9 36.08 -1.53 13.03
CA GLN A 9 34.73 -1.95 13.37
C GLN A 9 33.66 -1.06 12.80
N ILE A 10 32.46 -1.63 12.61
CA ILE A 10 31.22 -0.94 12.29
C ILE A 10 30.30 -1.11 13.52
N ILE A 11 29.78 0.00 14.04
CA ILE A 11 28.85 0.01 15.17
C ILE A 11 27.56 0.67 14.72
N ILE A 12 26.43 0.02 14.98
CA ILE A 12 25.09 0.59 14.85
C ILE A 12 24.43 0.53 16.24
N SER A 13 23.96 1.66 16.69
CA SER A 13 23.20 1.77 17.95
C SER A 13 21.90 2.53 17.76
N GLY A 14 20.91 2.22 18.57
CA GLY A 14 19.60 2.86 18.55
C GLY A 14 18.85 2.54 19.84
N ASN A 15 17.86 3.37 20.18
CA ASN A 15 17.05 3.17 21.39
C ASN A 15 16.09 1.99 21.23
N GLU A 16 15.69 1.68 19.98
CA GLU A 16 14.74 0.62 19.64
C GLU A 16 15.23 -0.18 18.42
N ALA A 17 14.70 -1.37 18.26
CA ALA A 17 15.05 -2.27 17.15
C ALA A 17 14.83 -1.61 15.77
N VAL A 18 13.78 -0.80 15.61
CA VAL A 18 13.51 -0.05 14.36
C VAL A 18 14.64 0.92 14.01
N GLY A 19 15.24 1.58 14.99
CA GLY A 19 16.39 2.46 14.79
C GLY A 19 17.61 1.69 14.28
N ILE A 20 17.92 0.54 14.88
CA ILE A 20 19.00 -0.34 14.42
C ILE A 20 18.73 -0.85 13.00
N PHE A 21 17.49 -1.23 12.69
CA PHE A 21 17.08 -1.65 11.35
C PHE A 21 17.34 -0.55 10.31
N HIS A 22 16.95 0.71 10.58
CA HIS A 22 17.21 1.83 9.68
C HIS A 22 18.71 2.12 9.54
N GLY A 23 19.48 2.00 10.61
CA GLY A 23 20.94 2.10 10.56
C GLY A 23 21.57 1.03 9.66
N LEU A 24 21.04 -0.21 9.68
CA LEU A 24 21.44 -1.27 8.74
C LEU A 24 21.07 -0.94 7.29
N GLN A 25 19.88 -0.38 7.04
CA GLN A 25 19.51 0.05 5.69
C GLN A 25 20.46 1.13 5.16
N THR A 26 20.83 2.09 5.99
CA THR A 26 21.84 3.12 5.62
C THR A 26 23.21 2.50 5.35
N LEU A 27 23.66 1.55 6.17
CA LEU A 27 24.89 0.81 5.91
C LEU A 27 24.83 0.07 4.57
N PHE A 28 23.74 -0.61 4.25
CA PHE A 28 23.56 -1.28 2.96
C PHE A 28 23.60 -0.31 1.78
N GLN A 29 23.05 0.90 1.91
CA GLN A 29 23.14 1.93 0.88
C GLN A 29 24.61 2.38 0.67
N ILE A 30 25.38 2.55 1.75
CA ILE A 30 26.81 2.89 1.68
C ILE A 30 27.59 1.75 0.98
N LEU A 31 27.37 0.51 1.39
CA LEU A 31 28.03 -0.67 0.80
C LEU A 31 27.61 -0.93 -0.65
N GLY A 32 26.40 -0.51 -1.06
CA GLY A 32 25.93 -0.60 -2.44
C GLY A 32 26.60 0.41 -3.39
N ASN A 33 27.28 1.43 -2.88
CA ASN A 33 28.02 2.38 -3.69
C ASN A 33 29.36 1.77 -4.15
N GLN A 34 29.55 1.65 -5.47
CA GLN A 34 30.75 1.04 -6.06
C GLN A 34 32.06 1.72 -5.64
N GLU A 35 32.05 3.03 -5.35
CA GLU A 35 33.23 3.75 -4.85
C GLU A 35 33.70 3.23 -3.49
N TYR A 36 32.78 2.72 -2.66
CA TYR A 36 33.07 2.28 -1.29
C TYR A 36 33.29 0.77 -1.15
N VAL A 37 33.07 -0.01 -2.21
CA VAL A 37 33.29 -1.49 -2.18
C VAL A 37 34.73 -1.85 -1.80
N GLN A 38 35.72 -1.07 -2.26
CA GLN A 38 37.13 -1.32 -2.00
C GLN A 38 37.69 -0.52 -0.81
N ASN A 39 37.11 0.63 -0.49
CA ASN A 39 37.55 1.53 0.58
C ASN A 39 36.36 2.12 1.31
N LEU A 40 35.82 1.38 2.28
CA LEU A 40 34.72 1.87 3.12
C LEU A 40 35.17 3.10 3.91
N PRO A 41 34.54 4.27 3.77
CA PRO A 41 34.98 5.48 4.45
C PRO A 41 34.74 5.38 5.97
N CYS A 42 35.67 5.90 6.76
CA CYS A 42 35.42 6.14 8.17
C CYS A 42 34.46 7.33 8.29
N LEU A 43 33.34 7.13 8.97
CA LEU A 43 32.30 8.15 9.13
C LEU A 43 31.46 7.89 10.40
N GLU A 44 30.73 8.90 10.78
CA GLU A 44 29.70 8.80 11.82
C GLU A 44 28.43 9.50 11.34
N ILE A 45 27.28 8.80 11.41
CA ILE A 45 25.96 9.29 11.02
C ILE A 45 25.07 9.18 12.24
N GLU A 46 24.51 10.30 12.66
CA GLU A 46 23.41 10.38 13.61
C GLU A 46 22.15 10.78 12.83
N ASP A 47 21.09 9.96 12.89
CA ASP A 47 19.88 10.19 12.12
C ASP A 47 18.63 9.83 12.94
N TYR A 48 17.58 10.64 12.74
CA TYR A 48 16.26 10.46 13.35
C TYR A 48 15.17 10.98 12.41
N PRO A 49 13.96 10.38 12.44
CA PRO A 49 12.89 10.80 11.55
C PRO A 49 12.32 12.17 11.97
N LEU A 50 12.30 13.14 11.05
CA LEU A 50 11.60 14.42 11.24
C LEU A 50 10.08 14.26 11.09
N LEU A 51 9.63 13.27 10.29
CA LEU A 51 8.22 12.91 10.10
C LEU A 51 8.00 11.53 10.68
N GLU A 52 7.03 11.40 11.59
CA GLU A 52 6.66 10.12 12.19
C GLU A 52 6.10 9.14 11.15
N ARG A 53 5.20 9.61 10.27
CA ARG A 53 4.62 8.82 9.18
C ARG A 53 5.23 9.21 7.85
N ARG A 54 5.78 8.20 7.18
CA ARG A 54 6.38 8.30 5.84
C ARG A 54 5.76 7.21 5.00
N GLY A 55 4.64 7.57 4.33
CA GLY A 55 3.78 6.63 3.63
C GLY A 55 4.04 6.57 2.12
N PHE A 56 3.81 5.40 1.55
CA PHE A 56 3.71 5.17 0.11
C PHE A 56 2.42 4.43 -0.20
N MET A 57 1.68 4.91 -1.21
CA MET A 57 0.45 4.26 -1.67
C MET A 57 0.64 3.73 -3.09
N LEU A 58 0.31 2.44 -3.28
CA LEU A 58 0.28 1.79 -4.58
C LEU A 58 -1.16 1.56 -5.00
N ASP A 59 -1.55 2.15 -6.13
CA ASP A 59 -2.83 1.85 -6.75
C ASP A 59 -2.78 0.49 -7.46
N VAL A 60 -3.57 -0.46 -6.97
CA VAL A 60 -3.67 -1.81 -7.53
C VAL A 60 -5.01 -2.06 -8.23
N SER A 61 -5.84 -1.02 -8.38
CA SER A 61 -7.18 -1.12 -8.98
C SER A 61 -7.28 -0.56 -10.38
N ARG A 62 -6.23 0.15 -10.86
CA ARG A 62 -6.18 0.67 -12.23
C ARG A 62 -5.18 -0.10 -13.07
N CYS A 63 -5.69 -0.78 -14.09
CA CYS A 63 -4.91 -1.43 -15.15
C CYS A 63 -3.97 -2.57 -14.73
N LYS A 64 -3.54 -2.66 -13.46
CA LYS A 64 -2.52 -3.65 -13.08
C LYS A 64 -2.56 -4.01 -11.59
N VAL A 65 -2.58 -5.32 -11.33
CA VAL A 65 -2.28 -5.88 -10.00
C VAL A 65 -0.88 -6.50 -10.07
N PRO A 66 0.07 -6.09 -9.22
CA PRO A 66 1.42 -6.63 -9.24
C PRO A 66 1.44 -8.07 -8.70
N LYS A 67 2.40 -8.86 -9.18
CA LYS A 67 2.70 -10.18 -8.60
C LYS A 67 3.32 -10.04 -7.21
N MET A 68 3.16 -11.03 -6.34
CA MET A 68 3.70 -11.04 -4.98
C MET A 68 5.19 -10.70 -4.93
N ASN A 69 6.02 -11.30 -5.81
CA ASN A 69 7.46 -10.99 -5.85
C ASN A 69 7.74 -9.50 -6.13
N THR A 70 6.92 -8.85 -6.97
CA THR A 70 7.05 -7.42 -7.25
C THR A 70 6.67 -6.59 -6.01
N VAL A 71 5.63 -7.00 -5.28
CA VAL A 71 5.23 -6.36 -4.01
C VAL A 71 6.35 -6.47 -2.99
N TYR A 72 6.94 -7.66 -2.81
CA TYR A 72 8.07 -7.87 -1.89
C TYR A 72 9.28 -7.01 -2.27
N SER A 73 9.65 -6.97 -3.55
CA SER A 73 10.75 -6.09 -4.00
C SER A 73 10.47 -4.61 -3.75
N LEU A 74 9.20 -4.19 -3.89
CA LEU A 74 8.81 -2.82 -3.56
C LEU A 74 8.93 -2.56 -2.06
N ILE A 75 8.47 -3.47 -1.21
CA ILE A 75 8.57 -3.35 0.25
C ILE A 75 10.04 -3.28 0.68
N ASP A 76 10.93 -4.07 0.08
CA ASP A 76 12.38 -3.99 0.33
C ASP A 76 12.94 -2.61 -0.04
N LEU A 77 12.52 -2.05 -1.17
CA LEU A 77 12.90 -0.69 -1.57
C LEU A 77 12.35 0.37 -0.59
N LEU A 78 11.09 0.23 -0.17
CA LEU A 78 10.48 1.14 0.81
C LEU A 78 11.23 1.11 2.15
N ALA A 79 11.64 -0.09 2.60
CA ALA A 79 12.46 -0.25 3.80
C ALA A 79 13.82 0.47 3.67
N GLN A 80 14.49 0.32 2.52
CA GLN A 80 15.74 1.03 2.23
C GLN A 80 15.58 2.56 2.25
N LEU A 81 14.41 3.06 1.85
CA LEU A 81 14.06 4.48 1.85
C LEU A 81 13.50 4.96 3.20
N HIS A 82 13.54 4.13 4.23
CA HIS A 82 13.01 4.41 5.57
C HIS A 82 11.52 4.76 5.59
N ILE A 83 10.74 4.28 4.60
CA ILE A 83 9.28 4.38 4.58
C ILE A 83 8.74 3.41 5.64
N ASN A 84 7.74 3.86 6.40
CA ASN A 84 7.17 3.08 7.50
C ASN A 84 5.66 2.84 7.38
N GLU A 85 5.04 3.27 6.28
CA GLU A 85 3.64 3.02 5.99
C GLU A 85 3.48 2.65 4.51
N PHE A 86 2.79 1.53 4.24
CA PHE A 86 2.48 1.08 2.90
C PHE A 86 0.99 0.88 2.74
N GLN A 87 0.39 1.50 1.72
CA GLN A 87 -1.04 1.39 1.42
C GLN A 87 -1.25 0.72 0.07
N LEU A 88 -2.12 -0.29 0.03
CA LEU A 88 -2.67 -0.83 -1.21
C LEU A 88 -4.03 -0.17 -1.45
N TYR A 89 -4.10 0.70 -2.46
CA TYR A 89 -5.35 1.34 -2.85
C TYR A 89 -6.21 0.35 -3.64
N ILE A 90 -7.34 -0.03 -3.06
CA ILE A 90 -8.24 -1.07 -3.58
C ILE A 90 -9.62 -0.48 -3.88
N GLU A 91 -10.17 -0.81 -5.06
CA GLU A 91 -11.58 -0.60 -5.43
C GLU A 91 -12.31 -1.94 -5.55
N HIS A 92 -11.72 -2.90 -6.28
CA HIS A 92 -12.32 -4.19 -6.61
C HIS A 92 -11.29 -5.33 -6.70
N THR A 93 -10.03 -5.06 -6.51
CA THR A 93 -8.91 -5.99 -6.72
C THR A 93 -8.52 -6.74 -5.44
N PHE A 94 -9.50 -7.04 -4.61
CA PHE A 94 -9.40 -7.98 -3.50
C PHE A 94 -10.50 -9.03 -3.64
N ALA A 95 -10.19 -10.28 -3.28
CA ALA A 95 -11.12 -11.40 -3.42
C ALA A 95 -12.17 -11.41 -2.28
N PHE A 96 -13.01 -10.39 -2.23
CA PHE A 96 -14.10 -10.28 -1.27
C PHE A 96 -15.00 -11.49 -1.33
N GLN A 97 -15.22 -12.13 -0.19
CA GLN A 97 -16.14 -13.28 -0.08
C GLN A 97 -17.56 -12.90 -0.52
N LYS A 98 -18.24 -13.78 -1.25
CA LYS A 98 -19.60 -13.60 -1.77
C LYS A 98 -19.75 -12.51 -2.86
N HIS A 99 -18.66 -11.88 -3.29
CA HIS A 99 -18.67 -10.79 -4.28
C HIS A 99 -17.84 -11.10 -5.53
N GLU A 100 -17.71 -12.39 -5.89
CA GLU A 100 -16.90 -12.87 -7.02
C GLU A 100 -17.21 -12.17 -8.35
N THR A 101 -18.47 -11.80 -8.57
CA THR A 101 -18.90 -11.08 -9.78
C THR A 101 -18.10 -9.79 -10.01
N VAL A 102 -17.64 -9.14 -8.93
CA VAL A 102 -16.95 -7.85 -9.01
C VAL A 102 -15.48 -8.00 -9.38
N TRP A 103 -14.82 -9.03 -8.86
CA TRP A 103 -13.37 -9.16 -8.95
C TRP A 103 -12.87 -10.32 -9.83
N ARG A 104 -13.73 -11.24 -10.30
CA ARG A 104 -13.31 -12.47 -11.02
C ARG A 104 -12.36 -12.21 -12.20
N ASP A 105 -12.50 -11.09 -12.88
CA ASP A 105 -11.71 -10.75 -14.08
C ASP A 105 -10.55 -9.78 -13.78
N SER A 106 -10.22 -9.55 -12.49
CA SER A 106 -9.26 -8.50 -12.09
C SER A 106 -7.96 -9.01 -11.49
N SER A 107 -7.74 -10.33 -11.42
CA SER A 107 -6.57 -10.93 -10.73
C SER A 107 -6.37 -10.37 -9.32
N PRO A 108 -7.38 -10.47 -8.43
CA PRO A 108 -7.38 -9.81 -7.13
C PRO A 108 -6.36 -10.41 -6.17
N PHE A 109 -5.93 -9.65 -5.19
CA PHE A 109 -5.27 -10.22 -4.01
C PHE A 109 -6.24 -11.05 -3.19
N THR A 110 -5.79 -12.18 -2.71
CA THR A 110 -6.50 -13.03 -1.74
C THR A 110 -6.21 -12.55 -0.31
N ALA A 111 -7.07 -12.92 0.64
CA ALA A 111 -6.82 -12.66 2.06
C ALA A 111 -5.48 -13.24 2.53
N GLN A 112 -5.12 -14.43 2.06
CA GLN A 112 -3.84 -15.06 2.39
C GLN A 112 -2.66 -14.24 1.85
N GLU A 113 -2.72 -13.73 0.63
CA GLU A 113 -1.66 -12.88 0.06
C GLU A 113 -1.53 -11.57 0.83
N ILE A 114 -2.64 -10.93 1.24
CA ILE A 114 -2.59 -9.72 2.08
C ILE A 114 -1.95 -10.02 3.44
N GLN A 115 -2.26 -11.15 4.07
CA GLN A 115 -1.60 -11.56 5.32
C GLN A 115 -0.10 -11.78 5.15
N LEU A 116 0.34 -12.38 4.04
CA LEU A 116 1.76 -12.53 3.72
C LEU A 116 2.45 -11.18 3.49
N ILE A 117 1.78 -10.24 2.80
CA ILE A 117 2.29 -8.87 2.61
C ILE A 117 2.41 -8.17 3.97
N ASP A 118 1.40 -8.26 4.83
CA ASP A 118 1.40 -7.65 6.16
C ASP A 118 2.54 -8.19 7.03
N GLN A 119 2.73 -9.51 7.05
CA GLN A 119 3.86 -10.10 7.76
C GLN A 119 5.21 -9.62 7.21
N TYR A 120 5.36 -9.57 5.88
CA TYR A 120 6.59 -9.12 5.22
C TYR A 120 6.91 -7.64 5.51
N CYS A 121 5.87 -6.80 5.60
CA CYS A 121 5.97 -5.41 6.02
C CYS A 121 6.40 -5.31 7.50
N LYS A 122 5.76 -6.05 8.40
CA LYS A 122 6.08 -6.06 9.84
C LYS A 122 7.53 -6.41 10.13
N GLU A 123 8.09 -7.38 9.41
CA GLU A 123 9.50 -7.76 9.52
C GLU A 123 10.47 -6.63 9.12
N ARG A 124 9.95 -5.58 8.45
CA ARG A 124 10.69 -4.40 7.98
C ARG A 124 10.27 -3.10 8.67
N PHE A 125 9.52 -3.21 9.76
CA PHE A 125 8.96 -2.07 10.51
C PHE A 125 8.11 -1.15 9.62
N ILE A 126 7.39 -1.72 8.66
CA ILE A 126 6.41 -1.04 7.81
C ILE A 126 5.01 -1.48 8.23
N GLU A 127 4.12 -0.52 8.46
CA GLU A 127 2.69 -0.76 8.68
C GLU A 127 1.99 -0.92 7.34
N LEU A 128 1.32 -2.07 7.11
CA LEU A 128 0.41 -2.21 5.98
C LEU A 128 -0.94 -1.61 6.35
N VAL A 129 -1.36 -0.57 5.64
CA VAL A 129 -2.64 0.11 5.86
C VAL A 129 -3.64 -0.30 4.79
N PRO A 130 -4.79 -0.89 5.17
CA PRO A 130 -5.85 -1.18 4.23
C PRO A 130 -6.49 0.12 3.73
N ASN A 131 -6.60 0.25 2.41
CA ASN A 131 -7.20 1.42 1.77
C ASN A 131 -8.25 0.97 0.76
N LEU A 132 -9.51 0.86 1.21
CA LEU A 132 -10.66 0.60 0.36
C LEU A 132 -11.45 1.88 0.16
N ASN A 133 -11.74 2.24 -1.10
CA ASN A 133 -12.67 3.32 -1.38
C ASN A 133 -14.05 3.01 -0.79
N SER A 134 -14.64 4.00 -0.12
CA SER A 134 -15.84 3.78 0.67
C SER A 134 -17.12 4.33 0.05
N PHE A 135 -17.07 5.38 -0.78
CA PHE A 135 -18.27 5.95 -1.43
C PHE A 135 -18.09 6.19 -2.93
N GLY A 136 -17.01 6.85 -3.32
CA GLY A 136 -16.63 7.02 -4.71
C GLY A 136 -15.89 5.81 -5.25
N HIS A 137 -15.63 5.82 -6.56
CA HIS A 137 -14.89 4.74 -7.25
C HIS A 137 -15.51 3.34 -7.12
N PHE A 138 -16.83 3.27 -6.94
CA PHE A 138 -17.59 2.02 -6.89
C PHE A 138 -18.13 1.58 -8.27
N GLU A 139 -17.66 2.16 -9.33
CA GLU A 139 -18.09 1.84 -10.71
C GLU A 139 -18.05 0.33 -11.00
N ARG A 140 -17.00 -0.36 -10.56
CA ARG A 140 -16.83 -1.81 -10.76
C ARG A 140 -17.86 -2.65 -10.01
N TRP A 141 -18.43 -2.14 -8.93
CA TRP A 141 -19.49 -2.75 -8.17
C TRP A 141 -20.87 -2.39 -8.75
N LEU A 142 -21.13 -1.10 -8.91
CA LEU A 142 -22.47 -0.55 -9.20
C LEU A 142 -22.96 -0.81 -10.62
N ARG A 143 -22.10 -1.26 -11.53
CA ARG A 143 -22.51 -1.73 -12.86
C ARG A 143 -23.20 -3.09 -12.85
N HIS A 144 -23.13 -3.84 -11.75
CA HIS A 144 -23.79 -5.14 -11.60
C HIS A 144 -25.16 -4.97 -10.95
N ASP A 145 -26.17 -5.64 -11.49
CA ASP A 145 -27.56 -5.50 -11.07
C ASP A 145 -27.77 -5.70 -9.57
N GLN A 146 -27.01 -6.62 -8.95
CA GLN A 146 -27.11 -6.91 -7.52
C GLN A 146 -26.68 -5.74 -6.62
N TYR A 147 -25.89 -4.77 -7.12
CA TYR A 147 -25.43 -3.59 -6.35
C TYR A 147 -25.99 -2.27 -6.88
N LYS A 148 -26.63 -2.29 -8.05
CA LYS A 148 -27.12 -1.10 -8.74
C LYS A 148 -28.03 -0.24 -7.84
N HIS A 149 -28.82 -0.86 -6.97
CA HIS A 149 -29.71 -0.17 -6.03
C HIS A 149 -28.97 0.67 -4.98
N LEU A 150 -27.71 0.38 -4.70
CA LEU A 150 -26.87 1.16 -3.77
C LEU A 150 -26.32 2.45 -4.41
N ALA A 151 -26.44 2.62 -5.72
CA ALA A 151 -25.89 3.76 -6.41
C ALA A 151 -26.71 5.05 -6.16
N GLU A 152 -26.03 6.18 -6.02
CA GLU A 152 -26.67 7.51 -6.02
C GLU A 152 -27.42 7.76 -7.34
N CYS A 153 -26.82 7.38 -8.47
CA CYS A 153 -27.42 7.45 -9.80
C CYS A 153 -27.53 6.05 -10.42
N PRO A 154 -28.53 5.22 -10.03
CA PRO A 154 -28.58 3.81 -10.44
C PRO A 154 -28.78 3.60 -11.97
N ASN A 155 -29.33 4.56 -12.66
CA ASN A 155 -29.53 4.53 -14.13
C ASN A 155 -28.44 5.29 -14.90
N GLY A 156 -27.32 5.59 -14.24
CA GLY A 156 -26.24 6.36 -14.81
C GLY A 156 -26.47 7.87 -14.73
N PHE A 157 -25.59 8.63 -15.33
CA PHE A 157 -25.61 10.08 -15.33
C PHE A 157 -24.90 10.68 -16.53
N ARG A 158 -25.23 11.94 -16.82
CA ARG A 158 -24.55 12.76 -17.81
C ARG A 158 -23.95 13.99 -17.14
N ARG A 159 -22.70 14.30 -17.46
CA ARG A 159 -22.03 15.54 -17.10
C ARG A 159 -21.47 16.19 -18.36
N GLU A 160 -21.61 17.50 -18.49
CA GLU A 160 -21.23 18.20 -19.73
C GLU A 160 -19.81 18.76 -19.69
N ASN A 161 -19.29 19.10 -18.52
CA ASN A 161 -17.93 19.67 -18.40
C ASN A 161 -17.14 19.03 -17.24
N PRO A 162 -16.11 18.22 -17.51
CA PRO A 162 -15.86 17.56 -18.80
C PRO A 162 -16.99 16.62 -19.16
N TYR A 163 -17.16 16.35 -20.46
CA TYR A 163 -18.23 15.46 -20.90
C TYR A 163 -18.01 14.03 -20.40
N ILE A 164 -18.97 13.53 -19.67
CA ILE A 164 -18.99 12.15 -19.16
C ILE A 164 -20.40 11.62 -19.34
N LEU A 165 -20.52 10.46 -19.96
CA LEU A 165 -21.75 9.67 -20.03
C LEU A 165 -21.49 8.32 -19.38
N ARG A 166 -22.32 7.93 -18.43
CA ARG A 166 -22.33 6.62 -17.77
C ARG A 166 -23.73 6.04 -17.81
N ASP A 167 -23.84 4.76 -18.05
CA ASP A 167 -25.09 3.99 -18.01
C ASP A 167 -25.32 3.30 -16.65
N HIS A 168 -24.41 3.49 -15.72
CA HIS A 168 -24.45 2.99 -14.34
C HIS A 168 -23.89 4.00 -13.34
N GLY A 169 -24.15 3.80 -12.07
CA GLY A 169 -23.62 4.63 -11.00
C GLY A 169 -22.12 4.40 -10.74
N THR A 170 -21.49 5.41 -10.16
CA THR A 170 -20.05 5.35 -9.76
C THR A 170 -19.84 5.62 -8.27
N THR A 171 -20.91 6.09 -7.60
CA THR A 171 -20.88 6.55 -6.21
C THR A 171 -22.04 5.91 -5.45
N LEU A 172 -21.79 5.46 -4.23
CA LEU A 172 -22.83 4.93 -3.32
C LEU A 172 -23.71 6.06 -2.79
N LYS A 173 -25.00 5.79 -2.55
CA LYS A 173 -25.88 6.70 -1.81
C LYS A 173 -25.38 6.89 -0.39
N PRO A 174 -25.38 8.09 0.17
CA PRO A 174 -25.01 8.35 1.56
C PRO A 174 -26.17 7.99 2.51
N ASN A 175 -26.48 6.70 2.64
CA ASN A 175 -27.55 6.18 3.48
C ASN A 175 -27.10 4.97 4.30
N GLN A 176 -27.97 4.49 5.21
CA GLN A 176 -27.64 3.38 6.11
C GLN A 176 -27.36 2.08 5.35
N GLU A 177 -28.09 1.79 4.29
CA GLU A 177 -27.90 0.58 3.47
C GLU A 177 -26.49 0.52 2.86
N SER A 178 -25.98 1.66 2.34
CA SER A 178 -24.62 1.77 1.83
C SER A 178 -23.57 1.65 2.94
N LEU A 179 -23.82 2.20 4.11
CA LEU A 179 -22.95 2.04 5.28
C LEU A 179 -22.87 0.58 5.72
N ASP A 180 -24.01 -0.10 5.81
CA ASP A 180 -24.05 -1.51 6.18
C ASP A 180 -23.32 -2.38 5.15
N PHE A 181 -23.48 -2.06 3.87
CA PHE A 181 -22.75 -2.72 2.79
C PHE A 181 -21.24 -2.52 2.93
N ILE A 182 -20.77 -1.28 3.12
CA ILE A 182 -19.34 -1.00 3.31
C ILE A 182 -18.81 -1.74 4.54
N ASN A 183 -19.53 -1.69 5.67
CA ASN A 183 -19.13 -2.38 6.89
C ASN A 183 -18.99 -3.90 6.66
N SER A 184 -19.81 -4.49 5.80
CA SER A 184 -19.73 -5.90 5.45
C SER A 184 -18.49 -6.25 4.63
N LEU A 185 -17.85 -5.28 3.98
CA LEU A 185 -16.60 -5.48 3.25
C LEU A 185 -15.36 -5.42 4.15
N TYR A 186 -15.49 -4.82 5.35
CA TYR A 186 -14.43 -4.72 6.36
C TYR A 186 -14.49 -5.85 7.40
N SER A 187 -15.53 -6.67 7.39
CA SER A 187 -15.70 -7.81 8.29
C SER A 187 -15.14 -9.11 7.68
#